data_f8e8cee2302b00d29867081aba68660a
#
_entry.id   f8e8cee2302b00d29867081aba68660a
#
_cell.length_a   1.000
_cell.length_b   1.000
_cell.length_c   1.000
_cell.angle_alpha   90.00
_cell.angle_beta   90.00
_cell.angle_gamma   90.00
#
_symmetry.space_group_name_H-M   'P 1'
#
loop_
_entity.id
_entity.type
_entity.pdbx_description
1 polymer ?
#
loop_
_entity_poly.entity_id
_entity_poly.type
_entity_poly.pdbx_seq_one_letter_code
_entity_poly.pdbx_strand_id
1 'polypeptide(L)'
;MILTSFSYKSESWSLPSLAPLQQTNLLVGMNATGKTKTIMALHNVAAFMQSQALLFGDRSFSTSMEFTESEGVFSKMHYSFEVFRNVIVSEHFSVDGVQIIKRRGSSAFYRKDKIDPPLGRLVVQIRRDRTAYPEIEKLMSWIEGVMSLSCSDINHVTILNFQNDYIKPISFNELVNSLTAEEKKSVFKNAKELGYDIVDMIPIDVSGSKIVSVKERGARREFWDVNLSSGMLRVLYLLCYMEYLKHDNKTSLLLIDDIGEGLDYNRSTKLGKMIFEACEKDGMQLIASSNDSFLMDVVDISKWQVLRRRGSEVRSLNESNSEDLFRQFRLTGLSNFDLFSSDFIDSHIR
;
A
#
# COMPACT_ATOMS: atom_id res chain seq x y z
N MET A 1 1.66 6.73 13.61
CA MET A 1 2.95 6.10 13.26
C MET A 1 3.02 5.95 11.75
N ILE A 2 4.12 6.36 11.12
CA ILE A 2 4.35 6.34 9.67
C ILE A 2 5.61 5.50 9.37
N LEU A 3 5.52 4.63 8.36
CA LEU A 3 6.69 3.95 7.79
C LEU A 3 7.53 4.98 7.02
N THR A 4 8.78 5.17 7.42
CA THR A 4 9.70 6.15 6.80
C THR A 4 10.75 5.52 5.92
N SER A 5 11.04 4.23 6.12
CA SER A 5 12.00 3.48 5.31
C SER A 5 11.58 2.02 5.21
N PHE A 6 11.78 1.45 4.04
CA PHE A 6 11.57 0.03 3.77
C PHE A 6 12.71 -0.52 2.91
N SER A 7 13.20 -1.69 3.25
CA SER A 7 14.12 -2.44 2.40
C SER A 7 13.68 -3.91 2.29
N TYR A 8 14.00 -4.53 1.16
CA TYR A 8 13.68 -5.92 0.89
C TYR A 8 14.77 -6.57 0.04
N LYS A 9 15.12 -7.78 0.37
CA LYS A 9 16.06 -8.58 -0.41
C LYS A 9 15.65 -10.04 -0.41
N SER A 10 15.52 -10.62 -1.59
CA SER A 10 15.29 -12.05 -1.80
C SER A 10 16.35 -12.62 -2.75
N GLU A 11 16.23 -13.89 -3.08
CA GLU A 11 17.11 -14.53 -4.07
C GLU A 11 16.91 -13.94 -5.49
N SER A 12 15.69 -13.50 -5.80
CA SER A 12 15.30 -13.06 -7.15
C SER A 12 15.47 -11.56 -7.39
N TRP A 13 15.44 -10.73 -6.34
CA TRP A 13 15.58 -9.28 -6.48
C TRP A 13 15.84 -8.59 -5.13
N SER A 14 16.24 -7.32 -5.20
CA SER A 14 16.47 -6.49 -4.02
C SER A 14 16.00 -5.06 -4.22
N LEU A 15 15.51 -4.47 -3.14
CA LEU A 15 15.22 -3.05 -2.96
C LEU A 15 16.01 -2.59 -1.74
N PRO A 16 17.25 -2.09 -1.91
CA PRO A 16 18.12 -1.74 -0.78
C PRO A 16 17.53 -0.66 0.12
N SER A 17 16.79 0.30 -0.46
CA SER A 17 16.14 1.35 0.29
C SER A 17 14.98 1.97 -0.51
N LEU A 18 13.85 2.09 0.14
CA LEU A 18 12.71 2.93 -0.25
C LEU A 18 12.54 3.96 0.88
N ALA A 19 13.24 5.09 0.78
CA ALA A 19 13.30 6.11 1.82
C ALA A 19 13.77 7.47 1.24
N PRO A 20 13.38 8.59 1.85
CA PRO A 20 12.35 8.68 2.88
C PRO A 20 10.95 8.48 2.30
N LEU A 21 10.09 7.82 3.05
CA LEU A 21 8.67 7.76 2.78
C LEU A 21 7.94 8.85 3.58
N GLN A 22 6.91 9.42 2.95
CA GLN A 22 6.05 10.46 3.52
C GLN A 22 4.66 9.91 3.81
N GLN A 23 3.74 10.78 4.24
CA GLN A 23 2.32 10.43 4.43
C GLN A 23 1.71 9.87 3.13
N THR A 24 1.99 10.51 1.99
CA THR A 24 1.56 10.01 0.68
C THR A 24 2.75 9.89 -0.26
N ASN A 25 2.82 8.78 -1.01
CA ASN A 25 3.93 8.48 -1.93
C ASN A 25 3.42 7.91 -3.24
N LEU A 26 4.02 8.34 -4.35
CA LEU A 26 3.76 7.82 -5.68
C LEU A 26 5.01 7.09 -6.21
N LEU A 27 4.89 5.78 -6.41
CA LEU A 27 5.92 4.99 -7.09
C LEU A 27 5.78 5.18 -8.59
N VAL A 28 6.76 5.79 -9.20
CA VAL A 28 6.84 5.99 -10.65
C VAL A 28 8.02 5.22 -11.23
N GLY A 29 7.94 4.84 -12.48
CA GLY A 29 9.00 4.10 -13.16
C GLY A 29 8.48 3.47 -14.44
N MET A 30 9.36 3.21 -15.41
CA MET A 30 9.00 2.49 -16.63
C MET A 30 8.40 1.10 -16.29
N ASN A 31 7.80 0.46 -17.28
CA ASN A 31 7.34 -0.92 -17.11
C ASN A 31 8.52 -1.83 -16.71
N ALA A 32 8.23 -2.80 -15.86
CA ALA A 32 9.20 -3.76 -15.31
C ALA A 32 10.30 -3.16 -14.41
N THR A 33 10.19 -1.91 -13.93
CA THR A 33 11.14 -1.34 -12.95
C THR A 33 10.95 -1.87 -11.54
N GLY A 34 9.82 -2.53 -11.25
CA GLY A 34 9.59 -3.16 -9.95
C GLY A 34 8.54 -2.46 -9.08
N LYS A 35 7.70 -1.57 -9.62
CA LYS A 35 6.61 -0.91 -8.88
C LYS A 35 5.70 -1.92 -8.19
N THR A 36 5.04 -2.78 -8.95
CA THR A 36 4.19 -3.87 -8.44
C THR A 36 4.95 -4.77 -7.46
N LYS A 37 6.20 -5.15 -7.77
CA LYS A 37 7.03 -5.95 -6.86
C LYS A 37 7.29 -5.25 -5.53
N THR A 38 7.49 -3.95 -5.53
CA THR A 38 7.68 -3.16 -4.30
C THR A 38 6.41 -3.16 -3.44
N ILE A 39 5.25 -2.91 -4.05
CA ILE A 39 3.95 -2.98 -3.36
C ILE A 39 3.70 -4.38 -2.81
N MET A 40 3.91 -5.42 -3.63
CA MET A 40 3.76 -6.81 -3.19
C MET A 40 4.73 -7.20 -2.09
N ALA A 41 5.97 -6.69 -2.09
CA ALA A 41 6.94 -6.98 -1.04
C ALA A 41 6.48 -6.39 0.31
N LEU A 42 6.03 -5.13 0.33
CA LEU A 42 5.45 -4.50 1.52
C LEU A 42 4.25 -5.31 2.03
N HIS A 43 3.33 -5.66 1.14
CA HIS A 43 2.17 -6.47 1.44
C HIS A 43 2.56 -7.85 2.01
N ASN A 44 3.46 -8.58 1.34
CA ASN A 44 3.89 -9.92 1.75
C ASN A 44 4.62 -9.90 3.10
N VAL A 45 5.43 -8.88 3.38
CA VAL A 45 6.06 -8.70 4.69
C VAL A 45 5.00 -8.52 5.77
N ALA A 46 4.00 -7.67 5.55
CA ALA A 46 2.90 -7.47 6.50
C ALA A 46 2.10 -8.77 6.71
N ALA A 47 1.78 -9.49 5.63
CA ALA A 47 1.11 -10.79 5.68
C ALA A 47 1.91 -11.83 6.47
N PHE A 48 3.20 -11.96 6.20
CA PHE A 48 4.08 -12.87 6.92
C PHE A 48 4.13 -12.55 8.43
N MET A 49 4.20 -11.27 8.77
CA MET A 49 4.19 -10.85 10.18
C MET A 49 2.86 -11.16 10.89
N GLN A 50 1.73 -11.17 10.17
CA GLN A 50 0.43 -11.48 10.75
C GLN A 50 0.18 -12.99 10.87
N SER A 51 0.37 -13.76 9.81
CA SER A 51 -0.14 -15.13 9.71
C SER A 51 0.90 -16.19 9.36
N GLN A 52 2.15 -15.83 9.10
CA GLN A 52 3.20 -16.72 8.52
C GLN A 52 2.89 -17.21 7.09
N ALA A 53 1.78 -16.81 6.50
CA ALA A 53 1.46 -17.15 5.14
C ALA A 53 2.36 -16.36 4.19
N LEU A 54 3.29 -17.04 3.53
CA LEU A 54 3.96 -16.48 2.35
C LEU A 54 2.97 -16.60 1.19
N LEU A 55 2.32 -15.49 0.87
CA LEU A 55 1.31 -15.45 -0.15
C LEU A 55 1.85 -15.66 -1.56
N PHE A 56 3.06 -15.19 -1.80
CA PHE A 56 3.72 -15.30 -3.11
C PHE A 56 5.24 -15.33 -2.93
N GLY A 57 5.90 -16.39 -3.36
CA GLY A 57 7.25 -16.40 -3.88
C GLY A 57 8.36 -16.82 -2.92
N ASP A 58 9.07 -15.89 -2.35
CA ASP A 58 10.41 -16.17 -1.82
C ASP A 58 10.37 -16.80 -0.43
N ARG A 59 10.83 -18.06 -0.32
CA ARG A 59 11.00 -18.76 0.98
C ARG A 59 12.20 -18.23 1.78
N SER A 60 13.00 -17.40 1.15
CA SER A 60 14.21 -16.79 1.74
C SER A 60 14.24 -15.32 1.41
N PHE A 61 14.15 -14.47 2.42
CA PHE A 61 14.21 -13.02 2.25
C PHE A 61 14.66 -12.33 3.53
N SER A 62 15.13 -11.10 3.38
CA SER A 62 15.37 -10.19 4.50
C SER A 62 14.67 -8.87 4.26
N THR A 63 14.26 -8.23 5.34
CA THR A 63 13.56 -6.93 5.31
C THR A 63 13.95 -6.07 6.49
N SER A 64 13.86 -4.76 6.28
CA SER A 64 14.02 -3.77 7.34
C SER A 64 13.01 -2.65 7.15
N MET A 65 12.43 -2.20 8.25
CA MET A 65 11.41 -1.15 8.32
C MET A 65 11.79 -0.14 9.40
N GLU A 66 11.67 1.16 9.07
CA GLU A 66 11.80 2.23 10.03
C GLU A 66 10.50 3.01 10.12
N PHE A 67 10.13 3.38 11.32
CA PHE A 67 8.91 4.12 11.61
C PHE A 67 9.21 5.34 12.45
N THR A 68 8.40 6.38 12.27
CA THR A 68 8.38 7.57 13.13
C THR A 68 6.96 7.88 13.59
N GLU A 69 6.84 8.51 14.74
CA GLU A 69 5.58 9.01 15.27
C GLU A 69 5.81 10.39 15.89
N SER A 70 5.04 11.39 15.45
CA SER A 70 5.18 12.77 15.92
C SER A 70 4.53 13.01 17.30
N GLU A 71 3.46 12.27 17.61
CA GLU A 71 2.64 12.44 18.82
C GLU A 71 2.38 11.09 19.51
N GLY A 72 3.44 10.35 19.84
CA GLY A 72 3.30 9.02 20.42
C GLY A 72 4.25 8.78 21.59
N VAL A 73 4.06 7.66 22.27
CA VAL A 73 4.95 7.19 23.34
C VAL A 73 6.33 6.81 22.81
N PHE A 74 6.40 6.42 21.53
CA PHE A 74 7.61 5.96 20.86
C PHE A 74 7.91 6.85 19.65
N SER A 75 9.06 7.51 19.62
CA SER A 75 9.42 8.44 18.55
C SER A 75 9.93 7.73 17.29
N LYS A 76 10.78 6.72 17.47
CA LYS A 76 11.37 5.95 16.37
C LYS A 76 11.35 4.46 16.66
N MET A 77 10.98 3.67 15.67
CA MET A 77 11.08 2.22 15.71
C MET A 77 11.86 1.72 14.50
N HIS A 78 12.73 0.74 14.73
CA HIS A 78 13.40 0.01 13.66
C HIS A 78 13.16 -1.48 13.88
N TYR A 79 12.62 -2.14 12.86
CA TYR A 79 12.35 -3.59 12.88
C TYR A 79 12.92 -4.25 11.65
N SER A 80 13.66 -5.32 11.83
CA SER A 80 14.24 -6.10 10.73
C SER A 80 14.28 -7.58 11.06
N PHE A 81 14.12 -8.42 10.04
CA PHE A 81 14.25 -9.85 10.17
C PHE A 81 14.71 -10.52 8.88
N GLU A 82 15.22 -11.72 9.01
CA GLU A 82 15.67 -12.56 7.91
C GLU A 82 15.05 -13.95 8.04
N VAL A 83 14.52 -14.44 6.92
CA VAL A 83 13.94 -15.77 6.75
C VAL A 83 14.78 -16.55 5.76
N PHE A 84 15.14 -17.77 6.08
CA PHE A 84 15.78 -18.71 5.17
C PHE A 84 15.02 -20.03 5.17
N ARG A 85 14.43 -20.40 4.04
CA ARG A 85 13.61 -21.62 3.88
C ARG A 85 12.56 -21.77 4.98
N ASN A 86 11.80 -20.73 5.24
CA ASN A 86 10.77 -20.62 6.29
C ASN A 86 11.29 -20.71 7.73
N VAL A 87 12.58 -20.58 7.96
CA VAL A 87 13.18 -20.49 9.29
C VAL A 87 13.62 -19.06 9.56
N ILE A 88 13.30 -18.52 10.72
CA ILE A 88 13.75 -17.19 11.13
C ILE A 88 15.22 -17.27 11.54
N VAL A 89 16.09 -16.69 10.72
CA VAL A 89 17.54 -16.65 10.95
C VAL A 89 17.92 -15.56 11.94
N SER A 90 17.31 -14.39 11.77
CA SER A 90 17.53 -13.24 12.65
C SER A 90 16.25 -12.40 12.80
N GLU A 91 16.15 -11.72 13.93
CA GLU A 91 15.08 -10.75 14.20
C GLU A 91 15.63 -9.68 15.16
N HIS A 92 15.47 -8.42 14.77
CA HIS A 92 15.93 -7.27 15.53
C HIS A 92 14.81 -6.23 15.62
N PHE A 93 14.54 -5.76 16.83
CA PHE A 93 13.61 -4.69 17.09
C PHE A 93 14.24 -3.71 18.06
N SER A 94 14.25 -2.44 17.71
CA SER A 94 14.68 -1.36 18.59
C SER A 94 13.68 -0.21 18.56
N VAL A 95 13.54 0.45 19.70
CA VAL A 95 12.65 1.59 19.92
C VAL A 95 13.46 2.70 20.59
N ASP A 96 13.49 3.87 20.00
CA ASP A 96 14.25 5.06 20.46
C ASP A 96 15.73 4.72 20.79
N GLY A 97 16.33 3.86 19.95
CA GLY A 97 17.71 3.41 20.12
C GLY A 97 17.91 2.28 21.13
N VAL A 98 16.88 1.91 21.89
CA VAL A 98 16.93 0.80 22.84
C VAL A 98 16.56 -0.51 22.15
N GLN A 99 17.41 -1.53 22.27
CA GLN A 99 17.14 -2.85 21.72
C GLN A 99 16.07 -3.59 22.52
N ILE A 100 14.96 -3.94 21.86
CA ILE A 100 13.82 -4.65 22.44
C ILE A 100 13.92 -6.15 22.13
N ILE A 101 14.16 -6.52 20.87
CA ILE A 101 14.31 -7.90 20.44
C ILE A 101 15.67 -8.09 19.77
N LYS A 102 16.36 -9.15 20.15
CA LYS A 102 17.56 -9.65 19.47
C LYS A 102 17.48 -11.16 19.35
N ARG A 103 17.40 -11.65 18.11
CA ARG A 103 17.36 -13.08 17.82
C ARG A 103 18.45 -13.49 16.84
N ARG A 104 19.05 -14.64 17.08
CA ARG A 104 19.91 -15.36 16.14
C ARG A 104 19.58 -16.85 16.20
N GLY A 105 19.00 -17.38 15.13
CA GLY A 105 18.53 -18.77 15.06
C GLY A 105 17.48 -19.08 16.14
N SER A 106 17.73 -20.10 16.96
CA SER A 106 16.85 -20.52 18.05
C SER A 106 16.96 -19.64 19.31
N SER A 107 18.04 -18.89 19.47
CA SER A 107 18.24 -18.05 20.67
C SER A 107 17.72 -16.66 20.45
N ALA A 108 16.84 -16.20 21.34
CA ALA A 108 16.30 -14.86 21.31
C ALA A 108 16.27 -14.22 22.70
N PHE A 109 16.29 -12.89 22.71
CA PHE A 109 16.13 -12.06 23.90
C PHE A 109 15.05 -11.02 23.65
N TYR A 110 14.16 -10.90 24.61
CA TYR A 110 13.30 -9.73 24.76
C TYR A 110 13.87 -8.86 25.89
N ARG A 111 14.40 -7.69 25.53
CA ARG A 111 15.21 -6.87 26.44
C ARG A 111 16.35 -7.70 27.04
N LYS A 112 16.29 -8.06 28.33
CA LYS A 112 17.28 -8.89 29.01
C LYS A 112 16.86 -10.36 29.20
N ASP A 113 15.59 -10.65 28.97
CA ASP A 113 15.02 -11.96 29.22
C ASP A 113 15.26 -12.89 28.03
N LYS A 114 15.87 -14.03 28.30
CA LYS A 114 16.06 -15.07 27.29
C LYS A 114 14.71 -15.74 26.99
N ILE A 115 14.43 -15.87 25.72
CA ILE A 115 13.24 -16.57 25.21
C ILE A 115 13.65 -17.58 24.16
N ASP A 116 12.83 -18.63 23.97
CA ASP A 116 13.06 -19.70 23.01
C ASP A 116 11.87 -19.78 22.03
N PRO A 117 11.85 -18.91 21.00
CA PRO A 117 10.75 -18.88 20.06
C PRO A 117 10.83 -20.04 19.08
N PRO A 118 9.68 -20.56 18.59
CA PRO A 118 9.66 -21.52 17.49
C PRO A 118 10.44 -21.00 16.27
N LEU A 119 11.15 -21.91 15.59
CA LEU A 119 12.05 -21.54 14.49
C LEU A 119 11.34 -20.82 13.34
N GLY A 120 10.09 -21.18 13.07
CA GLY A 120 9.28 -20.57 11.99
C GLY A 120 8.48 -19.34 12.42
N ARG A 121 8.55 -18.89 13.68
CA ARG A 121 7.76 -17.74 14.18
C ARG A 121 8.62 -16.59 14.63
N LEU A 122 8.21 -15.36 14.28
CA LEU A 122 8.80 -14.12 14.81
C LEU A 122 8.44 -13.96 16.29
N VAL A 123 9.31 -13.32 17.05
CA VAL A 123 9.02 -12.98 18.46
C VAL A 123 7.81 -12.07 18.57
N VAL A 124 7.67 -11.12 17.65
CA VAL A 124 6.51 -10.20 17.60
C VAL A 124 5.16 -10.91 17.37
N GLN A 125 5.16 -12.10 16.78
CA GLN A 125 3.94 -12.90 16.59
C GLN A 125 3.50 -13.65 17.85
N ILE A 126 4.45 -14.01 18.72
CA ILE A 126 4.19 -14.86 19.88
C ILE A 126 4.13 -14.08 21.20
N ARG A 127 4.61 -12.85 21.22
CA ARG A 127 4.60 -11.96 22.40
C ARG A 127 3.60 -10.83 22.19
N ARG A 128 2.32 -11.15 22.37
CA ARG A 128 1.18 -10.27 22.15
C ARG A 128 0.48 -9.97 23.48
N ASP A 129 0.73 -8.77 24.04
CA ASP A 129 0.07 -8.27 25.22
C ASP A 129 0.35 -6.77 25.38
N ARG A 130 -0.71 -5.95 25.43
CA ARG A 130 -0.59 -4.49 25.43
C ARG A 130 0.12 -3.94 26.66
N THR A 131 0.07 -4.65 27.78
CA THR A 131 0.70 -4.23 29.04
C THR A 131 2.14 -4.74 29.13
N ALA A 132 2.36 -6.00 28.80
CA ALA A 132 3.67 -6.64 28.93
C ALA A 132 4.64 -6.29 27.76
N TYR A 133 4.08 -6.08 26.55
CA TYR A 133 4.85 -5.86 25.32
C TYR A 133 4.30 -4.69 24.49
N PRO A 134 4.19 -3.46 25.06
CA PRO A 134 3.54 -2.35 24.40
C PRO A 134 4.18 -1.93 23.07
N GLU A 135 5.51 -2.06 22.94
CA GLU A 135 6.22 -1.75 21.71
C GLU A 135 5.88 -2.74 20.59
N ILE A 136 5.78 -4.03 20.94
CA ILE A 136 5.39 -5.09 20.00
C ILE A 136 3.95 -4.88 19.54
N GLU A 137 3.03 -4.61 20.47
CA GLU A 137 1.63 -4.35 20.14
C GLU A 137 1.45 -3.10 19.26
N LYS A 138 2.25 -2.05 19.48
CA LYS A 138 2.25 -0.87 18.64
C LYS A 138 2.66 -1.20 17.19
N LEU A 139 3.77 -1.93 17.02
CA LEU A 139 4.24 -2.39 15.70
C LEU A 139 3.19 -3.29 15.04
N MET A 140 2.69 -4.29 15.76
CA MET A 140 1.74 -5.25 15.20
C MET A 140 0.39 -4.63 14.87
N SER A 141 -0.10 -3.67 15.67
CA SER A 141 -1.32 -2.91 15.34
C SER A 141 -1.14 -2.12 14.04
N TRP A 142 0.05 -1.56 13.80
CA TRP A 142 0.34 -0.90 12.52
C TRP A 142 0.35 -1.92 11.36
N ILE A 143 0.99 -3.06 11.54
CA ILE A 143 1.04 -4.14 10.53
C ILE A 143 -0.36 -4.67 10.20
N GLU A 144 -1.22 -4.83 11.20
CA GLU A 144 -2.62 -5.27 11.03
C GLU A 144 -3.47 -4.26 10.25
N GLY A 145 -3.06 -2.99 10.25
CA GLY A 145 -3.68 -1.92 9.46
C GLY A 145 -3.14 -1.76 8.03
N VAL A 146 -2.26 -2.64 7.56
CA VAL A 146 -1.78 -2.59 6.17
C VAL A 146 -2.82 -3.20 5.24
N MET A 147 -3.29 -2.40 4.29
CA MET A 147 -4.27 -2.80 3.27
C MET A 147 -3.67 -2.68 1.89
N SER A 148 -4.01 -3.59 0.98
CA SER A 148 -3.49 -3.58 -0.39
C SER A 148 -4.59 -3.78 -1.41
N LEU A 149 -4.55 -3.01 -2.48
CA LEU A 149 -5.46 -3.04 -3.60
C LEU A 149 -4.69 -3.07 -4.91
N SER A 150 -4.99 -4.02 -5.79
CA SER A 150 -4.50 -4.02 -7.18
C SER A 150 -5.60 -3.57 -8.12
N CYS A 151 -5.31 -2.55 -8.93
CA CYS A 151 -6.22 -2.04 -9.96
C CYS A 151 -6.00 -2.68 -11.34
N SER A 152 -4.96 -3.47 -11.53
CA SER A 152 -4.58 -4.04 -12.83
C SER A 152 -5.46 -5.20 -13.27
N ASP A 153 -6.09 -5.93 -12.35
CA ASP A 153 -6.98 -7.05 -12.68
C ASP A 153 -8.46 -6.61 -12.59
N ILE A 154 -9.05 -6.36 -13.76
CA ILE A 154 -10.40 -5.79 -13.91
C ILE A 154 -11.49 -6.74 -13.44
N ASN A 155 -11.29 -8.04 -13.56
CA ASN A 155 -12.27 -9.06 -13.21
C ASN A 155 -12.21 -9.45 -11.73
N HIS A 156 -11.11 -9.08 -11.06
CA HIS A 156 -10.85 -9.38 -9.67
C HIS A 156 -10.14 -8.20 -9.00
N VAL A 157 -10.87 -7.09 -8.78
CA VAL A 157 -10.39 -6.07 -7.84
C VAL A 157 -10.28 -6.77 -6.49
N THR A 158 -9.06 -7.17 -6.17
CA THR A 158 -8.79 -8.01 -5.02
C THR A 158 -8.23 -7.13 -3.91
N ILE A 159 -9.04 -6.88 -2.89
CA ILE A 159 -8.56 -6.37 -1.63
C ILE A 159 -8.14 -7.57 -0.79
N LEU A 160 -6.89 -7.57 -0.41
CA LEU A 160 -6.38 -8.57 0.50
C LEU A 160 -6.55 -8.05 1.92
N ASN A 161 -7.54 -8.57 2.63
CA ASN A 161 -7.76 -8.32 4.04
C ASN A 161 -7.24 -9.51 4.84
N PHE A 162 -6.34 -9.25 5.79
CA PHE A 162 -5.70 -10.30 6.61
C PHE A 162 -6.48 -10.67 7.88
N GLN A 163 -7.68 -10.16 8.08
CA GLN A 163 -8.49 -10.50 9.24
C GLN A 163 -9.00 -11.94 9.15
N ASN A 164 -8.32 -12.87 9.74
CA ASN A 164 -8.50 -14.32 9.77
C ASN A 164 -7.57 -15.03 8.79
N ASP A 165 -7.04 -16.18 9.18
CA ASP A 165 -6.04 -17.05 8.55
C ASP A 165 -6.17 -17.33 7.02
N TYR A 166 -7.09 -16.67 6.36
CA TYR A 166 -7.33 -16.71 4.92
C TYR A 166 -7.42 -15.28 4.37
N ILE A 167 -6.61 -14.98 3.38
CA ILE A 167 -6.73 -13.79 2.57
C ILE A 167 -8.03 -13.91 1.78
N LYS A 168 -9.04 -13.22 2.24
CA LYS A 168 -10.30 -13.13 1.53
C LYS A 168 -10.38 -11.78 0.84
N PRO A 169 -10.44 -11.76 -0.50
CA PRO A 169 -10.75 -10.53 -1.22
C PRO A 169 -12.16 -10.06 -0.82
N ILE A 170 -12.32 -8.79 -0.53
CA ILE A 170 -13.64 -8.20 -0.34
C ILE A 170 -14.26 -8.00 -1.70
N SER A 171 -15.36 -8.67 -1.99
CA SER A 171 -16.09 -8.48 -3.24
C SER A 171 -16.77 -7.11 -3.28
N PHE A 172 -17.04 -6.59 -4.48
CA PHE A 172 -17.76 -5.33 -4.63
C PHE A 172 -19.14 -5.36 -3.94
N ASN A 173 -19.82 -6.50 -4.01
CA ASN A 173 -21.09 -6.72 -3.33
C ASN A 173 -20.95 -6.61 -1.80
N GLU A 174 -19.96 -7.29 -1.20
CA GLU A 174 -19.73 -7.21 0.25
C GLU A 174 -19.35 -5.77 0.67
N LEU A 175 -18.56 -5.10 -0.14
CA LEU A 175 -18.16 -3.71 0.09
C LEU A 175 -19.37 -2.78 0.08
N VAL A 176 -20.21 -2.81 -0.97
CA VAL A 176 -21.42 -1.98 -1.07
C VAL A 176 -22.43 -2.30 0.04
N ASN A 177 -22.52 -3.59 0.44
CA ASN A 177 -23.40 -4.01 1.55
C ASN A 177 -22.93 -3.50 2.91
N SER A 178 -21.64 -3.27 3.11
CA SER A 178 -21.09 -2.75 4.37
C SER A 178 -21.30 -1.25 4.55
N LEU A 179 -21.55 -0.50 3.46
CA LEU A 179 -21.70 0.95 3.52
C LEU A 179 -23.07 1.37 4.05
N THR A 180 -23.06 2.36 4.93
CA THR A 180 -24.26 3.08 5.37
C THR A 180 -24.86 3.93 4.25
N ALA A 181 -26.09 4.39 4.44
CA ALA A 181 -26.75 5.28 3.47
C ALA A 181 -26.00 6.62 3.27
N GLU A 182 -25.38 7.14 4.32
CA GLU A 182 -24.59 8.40 4.22
C GLU A 182 -23.30 8.19 3.45
N GLU A 183 -22.61 7.07 3.63
CA GLU A 183 -21.41 6.72 2.90
C GLU A 183 -21.69 6.47 1.43
N LYS A 184 -22.80 5.80 1.11
CA LYS A 184 -23.26 5.66 -0.28
C LYS A 184 -23.51 7.03 -0.92
N LYS A 185 -24.10 8.00 -0.20
CA LYS A 185 -24.26 9.37 -0.71
C LYS A 185 -22.91 10.05 -0.98
N SER A 186 -21.92 9.84 -0.11
CA SER A 186 -20.55 10.33 -0.32
C SER A 186 -19.94 9.72 -1.59
N VAL A 187 -20.06 8.40 -1.76
CA VAL A 187 -19.62 7.70 -2.99
C VAL A 187 -20.30 8.28 -4.22
N PHE A 188 -21.64 8.46 -4.20
CA PHE A 188 -22.38 9.00 -5.35
C PHE A 188 -21.96 10.45 -5.70
N LYS A 189 -21.74 11.27 -4.68
CA LYS A 189 -21.21 12.62 -4.87
C LYS A 189 -19.86 12.61 -5.58
N ASN A 190 -18.92 11.82 -5.07
CA ASN A 190 -17.57 11.71 -5.63
C ASN A 190 -17.59 11.08 -7.03
N ALA A 191 -18.41 10.06 -7.25
CA ALA A 191 -18.62 9.46 -8.58
C ALA A 191 -19.14 10.46 -9.60
N LYS A 192 -20.07 11.35 -9.19
CA LYS A 192 -20.58 12.41 -10.04
C LYS A 192 -19.52 13.43 -10.45
N GLU A 193 -18.59 13.78 -9.56
CA GLU A 193 -17.44 14.65 -9.90
C GLU A 193 -16.51 14.00 -10.94
N LEU A 194 -16.49 12.67 -11.00
CA LEU A 194 -15.78 11.86 -11.99
C LEU A 194 -16.62 11.57 -13.27
N GLY A 195 -17.82 12.15 -13.36
CA GLY A 195 -18.69 12.04 -14.53
C GLY A 195 -19.58 10.79 -14.54
N TYR A 196 -19.76 10.11 -13.39
CA TYR A 196 -20.69 8.99 -13.22
C TYR A 196 -21.85 9.42 -12.31
N ASP A 197 -23.02 9.74 -12.86
CA ASP A 197 -24.19 10.21 -12.10
C ASP A 197 -24.98 9.01 -11.51
N ILE A 198 -24.33 8.30 -10.60
CA ILE A 198 -24.90 7.13 -9.90
C ILE A 198 -25.90 7.63 -8.86
N VAL A 199 -27.07 7.00 -8.82
CA VAL A 199 -28.15 7.33 -7.88
C VAL A 199 -28.48 6.21 -6.90
N ASP A 200 -28.07 4.97 -7.22
CA ASP A 200 -28.25 3.82 -6.33
C ASP A 200 -27.28 2.69 -6.63
N MET A 201 -26.93 1.93 -5.60
CA MET A 201 -26.16 0.69 -5.66
C MET A 201 -26.74 -0.30 -4.66
N ILE A 202 -27.29 -1.39 -5.17
CA ILE A 202 -28.00 -2.41 -4.39
C ILE A 202 -27.27 -3.75 -4.52
N PRO A 203 -26.76 -4.33 -3.42
CA PRO A 203 -26.27 -5.71 -3.42
C PRO A 203 -27.44 -6.68 -3.69
N ILE A 204 -27.30 -7.56 -4.65
CA ILE A 204 -28.31 -8.57 -4.99
C ILE A 204 -27.65 -9.94 -5.10
N ASP A 205 -28.46 -10.99 -4.88
CA ASP A 205 -28.09 -12.38 -5.13
C ASP A 205 -28.92 -12.90 -6.31
N VAL A 206 -28.22 -13.31 -7.36
CA VAL A 206 -28.85 -13.89 -8.54
C VAL A 206 -28.35 -15.33 -8.72
N SER A 207 -29.13 -16.28 -8.35
CA SER A 207 -28.80 -17.71 -8.45
C SER A 207 -27.48 -18.09 -7.75
N GLY A 208 -27.23 -17.52 -6.58
CA GLY A 208 -26.01 -17.75 -5.80
C GLY A 208 -24.82 -16.88 -6.20
N SER A 209 -24.96 -16.05 -7.23
CA SER A 209 -23.95 -15.05 -7.61
C SER A 209 -24.25 -13.71 -6.93
N LYS A 210 -23.33 -13.26 -6.09
CA LYS A 210 -23.41 -11.97 -5.41
C LYS A 210 -22.91 -10.86 -6.34
N ILE A 211 -23.84 -10.04 -6.82
CA ILE A 211 -23.58 -8.93 -7.74
C ILE A 211 -24.15 -7.62 -7.19
N VAL A 212 -23.78 -6.49 -7.79
CA VAL A 212 -24.30 -5.15 -7.45
C VAL A 212 -25.14 -4.64 -8.62
N SER A 213 -26.41 -4.29 -8.35
CA SER A 213 -27.22 -3.52 -9.28
C SER A 213 -26.88 -2.04 -9.11
N VAL A 214 -26.47 -1.39 -10.21
CA VAL A 214 -26.06 0.02 -10.24
C VAL A 214 -27.05 0.80 -11.10
N LYS A 215 -27.60 1.88 -10.55
CA LYS A 215 -28.53 2.77 -11.22
C LYS A 215 -27.89 4.11 -11.50
N GLU A 216 -27.83 4.48 -12.77
CA GLU A 216 -27.38 5.79 -13.23
C GLU A 216 -28.58 6.69 -13.55
N ARG A 217 -28.44 8.01 -13.25
CA ARG A 217 -29.50 8.99 -13.53
C ARG A 217 -29.80 9.07 -15.03
N GLY A 218 -31.08 8.94 -15.35
CA GLY A 218 -31.54 8.99 -16.75
C GLY A 218 -31.42 7.66 -17.51
N ALA A 219 -30.76 6.65 -16.95
CA ALA A 219 -30.74 5.33 -17.55
C ALA A 219 -32.12 4.66 -17.45
N ARG A 220 -32.55 3.99 -18.55
CA ARG A 220 -33.83 3.27 -18.60
C ARG A 220 -33.83 1.99 -17.79
N ARG A 221 -32.66 1.41 -17.54
CA ARG A 221 -32.46 0.14 -16.81
C ARG A 221 -31.28 0.28 -15.85
N GLU A 222 -31.28 -0.52 -14.82
CA GLU A 222 -30.13 -0.73 -13.95
C GLU A 222 -29.11 -1.62 -14.65
N PHE A 223 -27.86 -1.45 -14.32
CA PHE A 223 -26.76 -2.26 -14.81
C PHE A 223 -26.24 -3.14 -13.70
N TRP A 224 -25.90 -4.35 -13.99
CA TRP A 224 -25.14 -5.18 -13.08
C TRP A 224 -23.66 -4.79 -13.15
N ASP A 225 -22.95 -4.89 -12.03
CA ASP A 225 -21.52 -4.57 -11.93
C ASP A 225 -20.67 -5.27 -13.00
N VAL A 226 -21.02 -6.53 -13.33
CA VAL A 226 -20.37 -7.31 -14.42
C VAL A 226 -20.55 -6.69 -15.82
N ASN A 227 -21.49 -5.77 -15.99
CA ASN A 227 -21.78 -5.10 -17.27
C ASN A 227 -21.26 -3.64 -17.28
N LEU A 228 -20.66 -3.18 -16.19
CA LEU A 228 -20.03 -1.86 -16.14
C LEU A 228 -18.74 -1.83 -16.97
N SER A 229 -18.38 -0.65 -17.48
CA SER A 229 -17.04 -0.51 -18.02
C SER A 229 -16.00 -0.72 -16.92
N SER A 230 -14.83 -1.26 -17.27
CA SER A 230 -13.75 -1.50 -16.33
C SER A 230 -13.34 -0.24 -15.54
N GLY A 231 -13.28 0.92 -16.20
CA GLY A 231 -12.99 2.18 -15.55
C GLY A 231 -14.06 2.60 -14.55
N MET A 232 -15.36 2.45 -14.88
CA MET A 232 -16.46 2.75 -13.97
C MET A 232 -16.47 1.83 -12.75
N LEU A 233 -16.31 0.52 -12.96
CA LEU A 233 -16.25 -0.45 -11.87
C LEU A 233 -15.08 -0.14 -10.93
N ARG A 234 -13.91 0.15 -11.48
CA ARG A 234 -12.70 0.51 -10.71
C ARG A 234 -12.90 1.76 -9.87
N VAL A 235 -13.48 2.82 -10.46
CA VAL A 235 -13.78 4.06 -9.74
C VAL A 235 -14.76 3.81 -8.60
N LEU A 236 -15.89 3.16 -8.88
CA LEU A 236 -16.90 2.87 -7.85
C LEU A 236 -16.34 1.99 -6.74
N TYR A 237 -15.56 1.00 -7.10
CA TYR A 237 -14.90 0.14 -6.13
C TYR A 237 -13.95 0.91 -5.22
N LEU A 238 -13.05 1.73 -5.79
CA LEU A 238 -12.12 2.57 -5.03
C LEU A 238 -12.84 3.54 -4.10
N LEU A 239 -13.87 4.23 -4.59
CA LEU A 239 -14.64 5.16 -3.77
C LEU A 239 -15.36 4.47 -2.61
N CYS A 240 -15.99 3.31 -2.87
CA CYS A 240 -16.60 2.48 -1.82
C CYS A 240 -15.56 2.01 -0.80
N TYR A 241 -14.37 1.62 -1.28
CA TYR A 241 -13.30 1.16 -0.41
C TYR A 241 -12.76 2.26 0.48
N MET A 242 -12.57 3.46 -0.05
CA MET A 242 -12.16 4.61 0.75
C MET A 242 -13.16 4.94 1.88
N GLU A 243 -14.47 4.81 1.62
CA GLU A 243 -15.48 4.97 2.68
C GLU A 243 -15.43 3.81 3.69
N TYR A 244 -15.29 2.58 3.22
CA TYR A 244 -15.15 1.41 4.07
C TYR A 244 -13.97 1.50 5.05
N LEU A 245 -12.81 2.01 4.59
CA LEU A 245 -11.63 2.16 5.43
C LEU A 245 -11.82 3.12 6.61
N LYS A 246 -12.79 4.03 6.52
CA LYS A 246 -13.11 4.96 7.62
C LYS A 246 -13.81 4.30 8.80
N HIS A 247 -14.46 3.14 8.60
CA HIS A 247 -15.23 2.47 9.65
C HIS A 247 -14.36 2.06 10.85
N ASP A 248 -13.16 1.57 10.59
CA ASP A 248 -12.36 0.92 11.61
C ASP A 248 -11.29 1.81 12.23
N ASN A 249 -10.97 2.98 11.64
CA ASN A 249 -9.82 3.84 12.01
C ASN A 249 -8.51 3.06 12.24
N LYS A 250 -8.41 1.85 11.67
CA LYS A 250 -7.27 0.93 11.88
C LYS A 250 -6.30 0.91 10.72
N THR A 251 -6.69 1.46 9.57
CA THR A 251 -5.81 1.46 8.39
C THR A 251 -4.63 2.37 8.62
N SER A 252 -3.45 1.77 8.72
CA SER A 252 -2.18 2.46 8.90
C SER A 252 -1.51 2.80 7.57
N LEU A 253 -1.56 1.86 6.61
CA LEU A 253 -0.96 1.97 5.30
C LEU A 253 -1.90 1.40 4.24
N LEU A 254 -2.19 2.22 3.22
CA LEU A 254 -2.90 1.81 2.02
C LEU A 254 -1.92 1.66 0.87
N LEU A 255 -1.87 0.48 0.29
CA LEU A 255 -1.09 0.14 -0.89
C LEU A 255 -2.02 0.05 -2.09
N ILE A 256 -1.78 0.85 -3.13
CA ILE A 256 -2.58 0.79 -4.38
C ILE A 256 -1.64 0.57 -5.56
N ASP A 257 -1.82 -0.56 -6.26
CA ASP A 257 -1.06 -0.84 -7.48
C ASP A 257 -1.83 -0.39 -8.71
N ASP A 258 -1.14 0.35 -9.59
CA ASP A 258 -1.63 0.89 -10.86
C ASP A 258 -2.89 1.78 -10.73
N ILE A 259 -2.86 2.75 -9.80
CA ILE A 259 -3.92 3.76 -9.66
C ILE A 259 -4.04 4.58 -10.97
N GLY A 260 -5.27 4.79 -11.42
CA GLY A 260 -5.58 5.56 -12.64
C GLY A 260 -5.57 4.73 -13.93
N GLU A 261 -5.08 3.48 -13.92
CA GLU A 261 -5.05 2.65 -15.12
C GLU A 261 -6.44 2.46 -15.74
N GLY A 262 -6.53 2.65 -17.06
CA GLY A 262 -7.75 2.49 -17.84
C GLY A 262 -8.78 3.62 -17.66
N LEU A 263 -8.39 4.73 -17.04
CA LEU A 263 -9.17 5.95 -16.94
C LEU A 263 -8.70 6.98 -17.97
N ASP A 264 -9.61 7.86 -18.39
CA ASP A 264 -9.25 9.04 -19.17
C ASP A 264 -8.60 10.12 -18.30
N TYR A 265 -8.03 11.14 -18.96
CA TYR A 265 -7.34 12.25 -18.32
C TYR A 265 -8.10 12.85 -17.13
N ASN A 266 -9.36 13.25 -17.37
CA ASN A 266 -10.14 13.95 -16.34
C ASN A 266 -10.45 13.06 -15.14
N ARG A 267 -10.74 11.78 -15.39
CA ARG A 267 -11.06 10.82 -14.32
C ARG A 267 -9.84 10.41 -13.52
N SER A 268 -8.73 10.11 -14.20
CA SER A 268 -7.50 9.73 -13.54
C SER A 268 -6.96 10.83 -12.63
N THR A 269 -6.87 12.06 -13.14
CA THR A 269 -6.38 13.23 -12.37
C THR A 269 -7.24 13.54 -11.16
N LYS A 270 -8.57 13.55 -11.32
CA LYS A 270 -9.50 13.82 -10.22
C LYS A 270 -9.50 12.69 -9.18
N LEU A 271 -9.56 11.43 -9.63
CA LEU A 271 -9.56 10.28 -8.71
C LEU A 271 -8.28 10.23 -7.90
N GLY A 272 -7.12 10.39 -8.55
CA GLY A 272 -5.84 10.43 -7.87
C GLY A 272 -5.80 11.53 -6.81
N LYS A 273 -6.19 12.76 -7.17
CA LYS A 273 -6.25 13.88 -6.23
C LYS A 273 -7.16 13.56 -5.04
N MET A 274 -8.37 13.05 -5.28
CA MET A 274 -9.32 12.67 -4.21
C MET A 274 -8.71 11.65 -3.25
N ILE A 275 -8.01 10.62 -3.75
CA ILE A 275 -7.42 9.58 -2.91
C ILE A 275 -6.25 10.13 -2.09
N PHE A 276 -5.35 10.90 -2.72
CA PHE A 276 -4.21 11.50 -2.02
C PHE A 276 -4.68 12.45 -0.91
N GLU A 277 -5.63 13.35 -1.21
CA GLU A 277 -6.20 14.28 -0.23
C GLU A 277 -6.96 13.56 0.90
N ALA A 278 -7.71 12.51 0.59
CA ALA A 278 -8.41 11.72 1.60
C ALA A 278 -7.43 11.04 2.56
N CYS A 279 -6.36 10.40 2.04
CA CYS A 279 -5.35 9.77 2.87
C CYS A 279 -4.62 10.78 3.77
N GLU A 280 -4.29 11.96 3.26
CA GLU A 280 -3.68 13.03 4.06
C GLU A 280 -4.60 13.52 5.17
N LYS A 281 -5.88 13.77 4.84
CA LYS A 281 -6.88 14.26 5.78
C LYS A 281 -7.18 13.24 6.88
N ASP A 282 -7.30 11.98 6.52
CA ASP A 282 -7.69 10.90 7.45
C ASP A 282 -6.47 10.31 8.20
N GLY A 283 -5.26 10.87 8.00
CA GLY A 283 -4.03 10.43 8.67
C GLY A 283 -3.53 9.05 8.24
N MET A 284 -4.04 8.53 7.12
CA MET A 284 -3.69 7.22 6.55
C MET A 284 -2.47 7.36 5.64
N GLN A 285 -1.46 6.51 5.81
CA GLN A 285 -0.32 6.51 4.89
C GLN A 285 -0.70 5.85 3.56
N LEU A 286 -0.26 6.45 2.43
CA LEU A 286 -0.49 5.94 1.08
C LEU A 286 0.84 5.66 0.37
N ILE A 287 0.95 4.48 -0.23
CA ILE A 287 1.96 4.18 -1.26
C ILE A 287 1.21 3.65 -2.48
N ALA A 288 1.11 4.47 -3.52
CA ALA A 288 0.45 4.10 -4.76
C ALA A 288 1.47 3.96 -5.89
N SER A 289 1.24 3.04 -6.83
CA SER A 289 1.99 3.01 -8.09
C SER A 289 1.13 3.53 -9.24
N SER A 290 1.77 4.11 -10.25
CA SER A 290 1.11 4.49 -11.49
C SER A 290 2.05 4.43 -12.68
N ASN A 291 1.48 4.09 -13.84
CA ASN A 291 2.04 4.30 -15.17
C ASN A 291 1.35 5.44 -15.91
N ASP A 292 0.35 6.06 -15.29
CA ASP A 292 -0.48 7.08 -15.91
C ASP A 292 0.21 8.45 -15.87
N SER A 293 0.54 8.98 -17.05
CA SER A 293 1.14 10.30 -17.21
C SER A 293 0.29 11.43 -16.63
N PHE A 294 -1.02 11.29 -16.69
CA PHE A 294 -1.94 12.31 -16.22
C PHE A 294 -1.91 12.43 -14.68
N LEU A 295 -1.84 11.31 -13.99
CA LEU A 295 -1.68 11.30 -12.55
C LEU A 295 -0.31 11.86 -12.13
N MET A 296 0.74 11.53 -12.88
CA MET A 296 2.09 12.04 -12.64
C MET A 296 2.14 13.57 -12.67
N ASP A 297 1.39 14.22 -13.57
CA ASP A 297 1.39 15.68 -13.68
C ASP A 297 0.66 16.40 -12.54
N VAL A 298 -0.23 15.72 -11.81
CA VAL A 298 -1.00 16.33 -10.72
C VAL A 298 -0.52 15.98 -9.32
N VAL A 299 0.26 14.91 -9.15
CA VAL A 299 0.88 14.58 -7.87
C VAL A 299 2.20 15.33 -7.75
N ASP A 300 2.36 16.08 -6.65
CA ASP A 300 3.59 16.83 -6.40
C ASP A 300 4.81 15.91 -6.45
N ILE A 301 5.85 16.37 -7.16
CA ILE A 301 7.08 15.61 -7.40
C ILE A 301 7.82 15.27 -6.09
N SER A 302 7.64 16.05 -5.03
CA SER A 302 8.20 15.77 -3.71
C SER A 302 7.68 14.47 -3.09
N LYS A 303 6.51 13.98 -3.56
CA LYS A 303 5.88 12.72 -3.14
C LYS A 303 6.33 11.52 -3.98
N TRP A 304 7.20 11.74 -4.96
CA TRP A 304 7.61 10.68 -5.88
C TRP A 304 8.73 9.82 -5.32
N GLN A 305 8.63 8.54 -5.62
CA GLN A 305 9.68 7.54 -5.50
C GLN A 305 9.93 6.97 -6.89
N VAL A 306 10.96 7.46 -7.58
CA VAL A 306 11.27 7.05 -8.95
C VAL A 306 12.07 5.74 -8.90
N LEU A 307 11.45 4.66 -9.35
CA LEU A 307 12.07 3.35 -9.33
C LEU A 307 12.89 3.09 -10.60
N ARG A 308 14.14 2.68 -10.41
CA ARG A 308 15.07 2.28 -11.47
C ARG A 308 15.58 0.89 -11.17
N ARG A 309 15.63 0.06 -12.20
CA ARG A 309 16.10 -1.32 -12.10
C ARG A 309 17.40 -1.54 -12.86
N ARG A 310 18.38 -2.16 -12.19
CA ARG A 310 19.61 -2.68 -12.80
C ARG A 310 19.76 -4.17 -12.43
N GLY A 311 19.53 -5.06 -13.41
CA GLY A 311 19.51 -6.50 -13.15
C GLY A 311 18.43 -6.90 -12.16
N SER A 312 18.83 -7.44 -11.00
CA SER A 312 17.93 -7.81 -9.91
C SER A 312 17.76 -6.73 -8.86
N GLU A 313 18.50 -5.62 -8.93
CA GLU A 313 18.41 -4.52 -7.96
C GLU A 313 17.47 -3.42 -8.44
N VAL A 314 16.55 -2.99 -7.56
CA VAL A 314 15.68 -1.83 -7.75
C VAL A 314 16.13 -0.74 -6.80
N ARG A 315 16.35 0.47 -7.31
CA ARG A 315 16.69 1.66 -6.52
C ARG A 315 15.58 2.68 -6.60
N SER A 316 15.33 3.37 -5.51
CA SER A 316 14.43 4.51 -5.44
C SER A 316 15.23 5.81 -5.44
N LEU A 317 14.82 6.73 -6.32
CA LEU A 317 15.30 8.11 -6.37
C LEU A 317 14.15 9.02 -5.97
N ASN A 318 14.45 9.99 -5.14
CA ASN A 318 13.49 11.00 -4.69
C ASN A 318 14.22 12.32 -4.40
N GLU A 319 13.46 13.36 -4.10
CA GLU A 319 14.01 14.68 -3.88
C GLU A 319 15.07 14.70 -2.75
N SER A 320 14.91 13.90 -1.70
CA SER A 320 15.84 13.88 -0.57
C SER A 320 17.15 13.15 -0.86
N ASN A 321 17.14 12.10 -1.70
CA ASN A 321 18.35 11.33 -1.99
C ASN A 321 19.00 11.69 -3.34
N SER A 322 18.37 12.56 -4.13
CA SER A 322 18.80 13.01 -5.46
C SER A 322 18.47 14.48 -5.69
N GLU A 323 18.70 15.33 -4.68
CA GLU A 323 18.31 16.75 -4.64
C GLU A 323 18.73 17.52 -5.90
N ASP A 324 20.00 17.36 -6.34
CA ASP A 324 20.50 18.05 -7.53
C ASP A 324 19.73 17.70 -8.80
N LEU A 325 19.37 16.43 -8.98
CA LEU A 325 18.56 15.95 -10.11
C LEU A 325 17.19 16.65 -10.13
N PHE A 326 16.48 16.61 -9.01
CA PHE A 326 15.14 17.20 -8.93
C PHE A 326 15.16 18.72 -9.00
N ARG A 327 16.17 19.37 -8.43
CA ARG A 327 16.37 20.82 -8.52
C ARG A 327 16.64 21.26 -9.97
N GLN A 328 17.54 20.58 -10.68
CA GLN A 328 17.82 20.87 -12.10
C GLN A 328 16.59 20.66 -12.97
N PHE A 329 15.82 19.61 -12.72
CA PHE A 329 14.59 19.34 -13.44
C PHE A 329 13.57 20.50 -13.26
N ARG A 330 13.34 20.98 -12.04
CA ARG A 330 12.44 22.12 -11.77
C ARG A 330 12.82 23.38 -12.55
N LEU A 331 14.10 23.59 -12.81
CA LEU A 331 14.58 24.74 -13.60
C LEU A 331 14.27 24.60 -15.10
N THR A 332 13.94 23.43 -15.59
CA THR A 332 13.58 23.23 -17.02
C THR A 332 12.20 23.78 -17.35
N GLY A 333 11.28 23.87 -16.37
CA GLY A 333 9.89 24.25 -16.58
C GLY A 333 9.05 23.19 -17.32
N LEU A 334 9.56 21.98 -17.46
CA LEU A 334 8.86 20.83 -18.06
C LEU A 334 7.82 20.25 -17.09
N SER A 335 6.87 19.47 -17.63
CA SER A 335 5.88 18.76 -16.81
C SER A 335 6.52 17.67 -15.97
N ASN A 336 5.86 17.25 -14.89
CA ASN A 336 6.38 16.16 -14.07
C ASN A 336 6.54 14.85 -14.88
N PHE A 337 5.66 14.60 -15.84
CA PHE A 337 5.77 13.46 -16.75
C PHE A 337 7.02 13.53 -17.62
N ASP A 338 7.49 14.72 -18.00
CA ASP A 338 8.70 14.89 -18.79
C ASP A 338 9.96 14.46 -18.03
N LEU A 339 10.01 14.61 -16.71
CA LEU A 339 11.09 14.03 -15.89
C LEU A 339 11.20 12.52 -16.10
N PHE A 340 10.06 11.87 -16.19
CA PHE A 340 9.95 10.43 -16.34
C PHE A 340 10.17 9.94 -17.78
N SER A 341 9.58 10.64 -18.76
CA SER A 341 9.58 10.24 -20.18
C SER A 341 10.85 10.60 -20.94
N SER A 342 11.55 11.64 -20.49
CA SER A 342 12.81 12.06 -21.07
C SER A 342 14.00 11.23 -20.54
N ASP A 343 15.11 11.22 -21.27
CA ASP A 343 16.39 10.64 -20.80
C ASP A 343 17.06 11.50 -19.70
N PHE A 344 16.30 12.45 -19.11
CA PHE A 344 16.83 13.39 -18.12
C PHE A 344 17.43 12.66 -16.92
N ILE A 345 16.68 11.70 -16.36
CA ILE A 345 17.16 10.91 -15.23
C ILE A 345 18.38 10.07 -15.63
N ASP A 346 18.37 9.42 -16.81
CA ASP A 346 19.47 8.57 -17.26
C ASP A 346 20.74 9.35 -17.59
N SER A 347 20.61 10.59 -18.06
CA SER A 347 21.74 11.47 -18.35
C SER A 347 22.44 12.01 -17.09
N HIS A 348 21.77 12.04 -15.95
CA HIS A 348 22.28 12.58 -14.68
C HIS A 348 22.73 11.50 -13.67
N ILE A 349 22.46 10.22 -13.94
CA ILE A 349 22.85 9.07 -13.10
C ILE A 349 23.92 8.24 -13.85
N ARG A 350 25.04 8.83 -14.15
CA ARG A 350 26.21 8.09 -14.65
C ARG A 350 27.15 7.68 -13.53
#